data_120750f3fe1b653bde10db9997a8ca5b
#
_entry.id   120750f3fe1b653bde10db9997a8ca5b
#
_cell.length_a   1.000
_cell.length_b   1.000
_cell.length_c   1.000
_cell.angle_alpha   90.00
_cell.angle_beta   90.00
_cell.angle_gamma   90.00
#
_symmetry.space_group_name_H-M   'P 1'
#
loop_
_entity.id
_entity.type
_entity.pdbx_description
1 polymer ?
#
loop_
_entity_poly.entity_id
_entity_poly.type
_entity_poly.pdbx_seq_one_letter_code
_entity_poly.pdbx_strand_id
1 'polypeptide(L)'
;ERDLNSIDSEGLAVMKDGTFWVSDEYGPHIVHFNKNGIELERMSPRGVKTTGRRLPAVLGHLRPNRGMEGLTTTPSNTKLVGMMQSTLHNPSKSEVSNKSLVRILSFDLKTGQSKQYLYRQGGDYWKNSEIRAIDENRFLVNEHNGTTVKHVYLIDLRGATDVSDKNDGDNGLLVNRKPLEQNSWEELEAAGIHPVSKTLVVDVQKQMDFPHEKFEGMWVADNGKTLWIINDDDFGIDSQDDKYIVPKRLPD
;
A
#
# COMPACT_ATOMS: atom_id res chain seq x y z
N GLU A 1 -13.05 24.62 -5.13
CA GLU A 1 -13.40 23.48 -6.03
C GLU A 1 -12.27 22.47 -5.94
N ARG A 2 -12.61 21.18 -5.73
CA ARG A 2 -11.61 20.11 -5.80
C ARG A 2 -11.35 19.80 -7.26
N ASP A 3 -10.11 19.91 -7.69
CA ASP A 3 -9.70 19.45 -9.01
C ASP A 3 -9.71 17.91 -9.01
N LEU A 4 -10.54 17.32 -9.88
CA LEU A 4 -10.63 15.87 -10.02
C LEU A 4 -9.35 15.23 -10.61
N ASN A 5 -8.44 16.05 -11.13
CA ASN A 5 -7.17 15.63 -11.68
C ASN A 5 -5.99 15.89 -10.73
N SER A 6 -6.22 16.52 -9.59
CA SER A 6 -5.17 16.67 -8.57
C SER A 6 -4.72 15.31 -8.05
N ILE A 7 -3.50 15.24 -7.60
CA ILE A 7 -2.88 14.06 -6.99
C ILE A 7 -2.23 14.52 -5.69
N ASP A 8 -2.51 13.80 -4.62
CA ASP A 8 -1.70 13.79 -3.42
C ASP A 8 -0.73 12.62 -3.54
N SER A 9 0.46 12.92 -4.09
CA SER A 9 1.41 11.91 -4.55
C SER A 9 2.14 11.28 -3.37
N GLU A 10 2.07 9.96 -3.23
CA GLU A 10 2.70 9.20 -2.17
C GLU A 10 3.68 8.15 -2.70
N GLY A 11 3.18 7.00 -3.11
CA GLY A 11 4.03 5.92 -3.62
C GLY A 11 4.58 6.18 -5.02
N LEU A 12 5.86 5.85 -5.23
CA LEU A 12 6.57 5.99 -6.50
C LEU A 12 7.17 4.66 -6.96
N ALA A 13 6.78 4.21 -8.15
CA ALA A 13 7.34 3.02 -8.80
C ALA A 13 8.00 3.39 -10.14
N VAL A 14 9.34 3.33 -10.19
CA VAL A 14 10.12 3.65 -11.39
C VAL A 14 10.28 2.42 -12.27
N MET A 15 10.03 2.57 -13.57
CA MET A 15 10.14 1.52 -14.57
C MET A 15 11.53 1.54 -15.25
N LYS A 16 11.94 0.40 -15.82
CA LYS A 16 13.24 0.26 -16.51
C LYS A 16 13.39 1.16 -17.75
N ASP A 17 12.29 1.56 -18.35
CA ASP A 17 12.26 2.46 -19.52
C ASP A 17 12.32 3.96 -19.16
N GLY A 18 12.39 4.26 -17.85
CA GLY A 18 12.44 5.61 -17.31
C GLY A 18 11.07 6.26 -17.12
N THR A 19 9.98 5.56 -17.43
CA THR A 19 8.63 5.99 -17.03
C THR A 19 8.42 5.68 -15.55
N PHE A 20 7.38 6.23 -14.93
CA PHE A 20 7.09 5.98 -13.52
C PHE A 20 5.60 6.05 -13.21
N TRP A 21 5.21 5.35 -12.16
CA TRP A 21 3.86 5.32 -11.63
C TRP A 21 3.82 5.97 -10.26
N VAL A 22 2.75 6.70 -10.01
CA VAL A 22 2.51 7.39 -8.74
C VAL A 22 1.15 6.98 -8.19
N SER A 23 1.09 6.63 -6.93
CA SER A 23 -0.18 6.42 -6.20
C SER A 23 -0.65 7.70 -5.52
N ASP A 24 -1.92 7.73 -5.15
CA ASP A 24 -2.64 8.89 -4.67
C ASP A 24 -3.31 8.60 -3.32
N GLU A 25 -3.09 9.46 -2.33
CA GLU A 25 -3.69 9.33 -1.01
C GLU A 25 -5.14 9.82 -0.98
N TYR A 26 -5.45 10.89 -1.70
CA TYR A 26 -6.77 11.51 -1.69
C TYR A 26 -7.72 10.92 -2.70
N GLY A 27 -7.24 10.66 -3.90
CA GLY A 27 -8.00 10.03 -4.95
C GLY A 27 -7.66 8.55 -5.06
N PRO A 28 -8.60 7.72 -5.51
CA PRO A 28 -8.28 6.30 -5.72
C PRO A 28 -7.55 6.11 -7.05
N HIS A 29 -6.43 6.82 -7.26
CA HIS A 29 -5.73 6.84 -8.54
C HIS A 29 -4.36 6.17 -8.46
N ILE A 30 -3.96 5.54 -9.57
CA ILE A 30 -2.56 5.25 -9.89
C ILE A 30 -2.28 5.88 -11.26
N VAL A 31 -1.30 6.76 -11.33
CA VAL A 31 -1.03 7.58 -12.52
C VAL A 31 0.32 7.23 -13.11
N HIS A 32 0.35 7.01 -14.42
CA HIS A 32 1.56 6.73 -15.20
C HIS A 32 2.07 8.00 -15.85
N PHE A 33 3.35 8.28 -15.66
CA PHE A 33 4.04 9.40 -16.26
C PHE A 33 5.20 8.94 -17.15
N ASN A 34 5.48 9.69 -18.20
CA ASN A 34 6.74 9.54 -18.91
C ASN A 34 7.90 10.19 -18.12
N LYS A 35 9.13 9.99 -18.60
CA LYS A 35 10.35 10.54 -17.98
C LYS A 35 10.38 12.07 -17.84
N ASN A 36 9.51 12.79 -18.54
CA ASN A 36 9.40 14.25 -18.49
C ASN A 36 8.23 14.72 -17.59
N GLY A 37 7.56 13.81 -16.87
CA GLY A 37 6.44 14.14 -16.00
C GLY A 37 5.10 14.36 -16.74
N ILE A 38 4.99 13.93 -18.00
CA ILE A 38 3.73 14.03 -18.75
C ILE A 38 2.90 12.78 -18.45
N GLU A 39 1.65 12.99 -18.02
CA GLU A 39 0.69 11.90 -17.76
C GLU A 39 0.41 11.11 -19.04
N LEU A 40 0.56 9.79 -18.95
CA LEU A 40 0.28 8.82 -20.01
C LEU A 40 -1.03 8.09 -19.78
N GLU A 41 -1.33 7.76 -18.53
CA GLU A 41 -2.50 7.00 -18.13
C GLU A 41 -2.84 7.29 -16.66
N ARG A 42 -4.12 7.35 -16.36
CA ARG A 42 -4.66 7.43 -15.00
C ARG A 42 -5.64 6.30 -14.77
N MET A 43 -5.30 5.38 -13.90
CA MET A 43 -6.17 4.28 -13.48
C MET A 43 -6.98 4.70 -12.26
N SER A 44 -8.26 4.29 -12.23
CA SER A 44 -9.13 4.50 -11.07
C SER A 44 -10.17 3.41 -10.93
N PRO A 45 -10.84 3.27 -9.77
CA PRO A 45 -11.97 2.38 -9.59
C PRO A 45 -13.18 2.76 -10.45
N ARG A 46 -14.17 1.85 -10.50
CA ARG A 46 -15.46 2.11 -11.16
C ARG A 46 -16.13 3.36 -10.57
N GLY A 47 -16.77 4.14 -11.42
CA GLY A 47 -17.51 5.34 -11.02
C GLY A 47 -16.67 6.61 -10.91
N VAL A 48 -15.35 6.51 -10.95
CA VAL A 48 -14.47 7.66 -11.03
C VAL A 48 -14.13 7.97 -12.50
N LYS A 49 -14.26 9.22 -12.91
CA LYS A 49 -13.98 9.62 -14.30
C LYS A 49 -12.48 9.63 -14.57
N THR A 50 -12.00 8.58 -15.21
CA THR A 50 -10.66 8.49 -15.76
C THR A 50 -10.68 7.78 -17.10
N THR A 51 -9.63 7.95 -17.90
CA THR A 51 -9.51 7.39 -19.25
C THR A 51 -8.67 6.13 -19.30
N GLY A 52 -7.99 5.80 -18.22
CA GLY A 52 -7.07 4.66 -18.14
C GLY A 52 -7.75 3.31 -17.85
N ARG A 53 -6.91 2.32 -17.62
CA ARG A 53 -7.33 1.00 -17.14
C ARG A 53 -8.01 1.14 -15.77
N ARG A 54 -8.81 0.13 -15.40
CA ARG A 54 -9.57 0.20 -14.16
C ARG A 54 -8.87 -0.50 -13.01
N LEU A 55 -8.97 0.14 -11.86
CA LEU A 55 -8.68 -0.48 -10.56
C LEU A 55 -9.96 -1.16 -10.03
N PRO A 56 -9.84 -2.14 -9.11
CA PRO A 56 -11.00 -2.76 -8.48
C PRO A 56 -11.95 -1.74 -7.87
N ALA A 57 -13.25 -1.90 -8.11
CA ALA A 57 -14.28 -0.95 -7.66
C ALA A 57 -14.24 -0.69 -6.16
N VAL A 58 -13.99 -1.73 -5.36
CA VAL A 58 -13.89 -1.65 -3.89
C VAL A 58 -12.87 -0.64 -3.39
N LEU A 59 -11.81 -0.34 -4.15
CA LEU A 59 -10.82 0.68 -3.75
C LEU A 59 -11.38 2.10 -3.75
N GLY A 60 -12.56 2.31 -4.36
CA GLY A 60 -13.31 3.55 -4.26
C GLY A 60 -13.80 3.88 -2.85
N HIS A 61 -13.86 2.89 -1.96
CA HIS A 61 -14.20 3.07 -0.53
C HIS A 61 -13.02 3.50 0.34
N LEU A 62 -11.97 4.04 -0.26
CA LEU A 62 -10.83 4.53 0.51
C LEU A 62 -11.28 5.48 1.63
N ARG A 63 -10.61 5.40 2.75
CA ARG A 63 -10.80 6.38 3.82
C ARG A 63 -10.17 7.71 3.39
N PRO A 64 -10.87 8.86 3.54
CA PRO A 64 -10.30 10.17 3.21
C PRO A 64 -8.93 10.38 3.85
N ASN A 65 -7.95 10.84 3.08
CA ASN A 65 -6.56 11.03 3.51
C ASN A 65 -5.94 9.73 4.07
N ARG A 66 -6.24 8.59 3.43
CA ARG A 66 -5.75 7.25 3.77
C ARG A 66 -5.86 6.33 2.54
N GLY A 67 -5.42 6.86 1.41
CA GLY A 67 -5.48 6.14 0.14
C GLY A 67 -4.35 5.13 -0.03
N MET A 68 -3.79 5.11 -1.22
CA MET A 68 -2.69 4.19 -1.55
C MET A 68 -1.35 4.91 -1.33
N GLU A 69 -0.76 4.70 -0.17
CA GLU A 69 0.52 5.30 0.20
C GLU A 69 1.70 4.59 -0.49
N GLY A 70 1.78 3.29 -0.34
CA GLY A 70 2.89 2.54 -0.89
C GLY A 70 2.62 2.03 -2.31
N LEU A 71 3.61 2.21 -3.21
CA LEU A 71 3.57 1.66 -4.56
C LEU A 71 4.97 1.20 -5.00
N THR A 72 5.05 -0.01 -5.51
CA THR A 72 6.28 -0.56 -6.08
C THR A 72 6.01 -1.32 -7.37
N THR A 73 7.07 -1.55 -8.16
CA THR A 73 7.03 -2.52 -9.26
C THR A 73 7.83 -3.76 -8.88
N THR A 74 7.42 -4.93 -9.39
CA THR A 74 8.23 -6.14 -9.26
C THR A 74 9.54 -6.03 -10.06
N PRO A 75 10.60 -6.78 -9.71
CA PRO A 75 11.89 -6.71 -10.43
C PRO A 75 11.80 -6.98 -11.93
N SER A 76 10.82 -7.78 -12.36
CA SER A 76 10.52 -8.00 -13.79
C SER A 76 9.90 -6.78 -14.49
N ASN A 77 9.44 -5.78 -13.76
CA ASN A 77 8.61 -4.66 -14.24
C ASN A 77 7.29 -5.09 -14.92
N THR A 78 6.76 -6.24 -14.53
CA THR A 78 5.51 -6.77 -15.11
C THR A 78 4.29 -6.46 -14.27
N LYS A 79 4.48 -6.14 -12.98
CA LYS A 79 3.39 -5.86 -12.06
C LYS A 79 3.65 -4.59 -11.25
N LEU A 80 2.59 -3.86 -10.98
CA LEU A 80 2.54 -2.90 -9.89
C LEU A 80 1.96 -3.58 -8.65
N VAL A 81 2.54 -3.28 -7.50
CA VAL A 81 2.00 -3.70 -6.21
C VAL A 81 1.82 -2.47 -5.35
N GLY A 82 0.56 -2.20 -5.00
CA GLY A 82 0.18 -1.05 -4.20
C GLY A 82 -0.45 -1.48 -2.88
N MET A 83 -0.28 -0.67 -1.85
CA MET A 83 -0.81 -0.92 -0.52
C MET A 83 -1.59 0.27 -0.01
N MET A 84 -2.81 0.01 0.47
CA MET A 84 -3.60 1.04 1.15
C MET A 84 -2.96 1.38 2.49
N GLN A 85 -3.04 2.64 2.90
CA GLN A 85 -2.50 3.06 4.20
C GLN A 85 -3.24 2.41 5.36
N SER A 86 -4.55 2.29 5.25
CA SER A 86 -5.40 1.73 6.31
C SER A 86 -6.60 0.98 5.73
N THR A 87 -7.44 0.44 6.61
CA THR A 87 -8.70 -0.22 6.23
C THR A 87 -9.61 0.71 5.43
N LEU A 88 -10.29 0.16 4.42
CA LEU A 88 -11.30 0.88 3.66
C LEU A 88 -12.53 1.20 4.52
N HIS A 89 -13.26 2.27 4.20
CA HIS A 89 -14.58 2.56 4.75
C HIS A 89 -15.66 1.80 3.95
N ASN A 90 -15.58 0.48 3.93
CA ASN A 90 -16.41 -0.38 3.10
C ASN A 90 -17.43 -1.18 3.94
N PRO A 91 -18.75 -0.98 3.75
CA PRO A 91 -19.38 -0.08 2.81
C PRO A 91 -19.41 1.38 3.28
N SER A 92 -19.23 1.65 4.57
CA SER A 92 -19.17 3.00 5.16
C SER A 92 -18.32 3.02 6.44
N LYS A 93 -17.92 4.21 6.87
CA LYS A 93 -17.11 4.41 8.09
C LYS A 93 -17.73 3.77 9.35
N SER A 94 -19.04 3.87 9.51
CA SER A 94 -19.75 3.38 10.71
C SER A 94 -19.93 1.87 10.71
N GLU A 95 -19.78 1.21 9.57
CA GLU A 95 -20.03 -0.22 9.43
C GLU A 95 -18.78 -1.07 9.43
N VAL A 96 -17.59 -0.45 9.36
CA VAL A 96 -16.30 -1.15 9.45
C VAL A 96 -16.10 -1.66 10.88
N SER A 97 -15.96 -2.98 11.02
CA SER A 97 -15.63 -3.63 12.30
C SER A 97 -14.17 -4.09 12.37
N ASN A 98 -13.58 -4.53 11.27
CA ASN A 98 -12.18 -4.96 11.20
C ASN A 98 -11.26 -3.82 10.78
N LYS A 99 -10.80 -3.05 11.75
CA LYS A 99 -10.01 -1.83 11.54
C LYS A 99 -8.52 -2.09 11.33
N SER A 100 -8.11 -3.33 11.39
CA SER A 100 -6.75 -3.81 11.13
C SER A 100 -6.59 -4.50 9.77
N LEU A 101 -7.67 -4.58 8.97
CA LEU A 101 -7.67 -5.18 7.65
C LEU A 101 -7.24 -4.15 6.60
N VAL A 102 -6.14 -4.40 5.92
CA VAL A 102 -5.65 -3.55 4.83
C VAL A 102 -5.56 -4.34 3.53
N ARG A 103 -5.85 -3.69 2.41
CA ARG A 103 -5.77 -4.31 1.09
C ARG A 103 -4.45 -4.01 0.41
N ILE A 104 -3.90 -5.05 -0.23
CA ILE A 104 -2.79 -4.97 -1.16
C ILE A 104 -3.35 -5.25 -2.56
N LEU A 105 -3.03 -4.39 -3.51
CA LEU A 105 -3.32 -4.56 -4.93
C LEU A 105 -2.08 -5.12 -5.63
N SER A 106 -2.24 -6.14 -6.46
CA SER A 106 -1.24 -6.57 -7.46
C SER A 106 -1.86 -6.43 -8.83
N PHE A 107 -1.33 -5.55 -9.66
CA PHE A 107 -1.85 -5.22 -10.98
C PHE A 107 -0.87 -5.66 -12.07
N ASP A 108 -1.29 -6.55 -12.95
CA ASP A 108 -0.49 -7.01 -14.09
C ASP A 108 -0.54 -5.97 -15.22
N LEU A 109 0.61 -5.38 -15.53
CA LEU A 109 0.72 -4.30 -16.50
C LEU A 109 0.46 -4.73 -17.94
N LYS A 110 0.67 -6.02 -18.25
CA LYS A 110 0.47 -6.56 -19.58
C LYS A 110 -0.98 -6.95 -19.85
N THR A 111 -1.62 -7.61 -18.88
CA THR A 111 -3.00 -8.14 -19.05
C THR A 111 -4.06 -7.17 -18.55
N GLY A 112 -3.71 -6.21 -17.69
CA GLY A 112 -4.65 -5.33 -17.01
C GLY A 112 -5.44 -6.04 -15.90
N GLN A 113 -5.10 -7.28 -15.57
CA GLN A 113 -5.75 -8.01 -14.47
C GLN A 113 -5.18 -7.61 -13.13
N SER A 114 -6.05 -7.54 -12.14
CA SER A 114 -5.67 -7.27 -10.76
C SER A 114 -5.99 -8.45 -9.85
N LYS A 115 -5.16 -8.61 -8.82
CA LYS A 115 -5.39 -9.46 -7.66
C LYS A 115 -5.37 -8.61 -6.41
N GLN A 116 -6.13 -9.04 -5.40
CA GLN A 116 -6.14 -8.37 -4.12
C GLN A 116 -5.78 -9.36 -3.01
N TYR A 117 -5.00 -8.90 -2.05
CA TYR A 117 -4.62 -9.67 -0.87
C TYR A 117 -4.89 -8.87 0.38
N LEU A 118 -5.02 -9.57 1.51
CA LEU A 118 -5.23 -8.95 2.81
C LEU A 118 -3.92 -8.91 3.61
N TYR A 119 -3.70 -7.79 4.26
CA TYR A 119 -2.66 -7.60 5.25
C TYR A 119 -3.30 -7.31 6.60
N ARG A 120 -2.82 -7.99 7.66
CA ARG A 120 -3.27 -7.77 9.03
C ARG A 120 -2.31 -6.81 9.73
N GLN A 121 -2.75 -5.58 10.00
CA GLN A 121 -2.02 -4.64 10.85
C GLN A 121 -1.94 -5.13 12.29
N GLY A 122 -0.91 -4.70 13.02
CA GLY A 122 -0.70 -5.05 14.42
C GLY A 122 -1.69 -4.39 15.38
N GLY A 123 -2.40 -3.37 14.94
CA GLY A 123 -3.41 -2.68 15.72
C GLY A 123 -4.41 -1.93 14.85
N ASP A 124 -5.51 -1.53 15.48
CA ASP A 124 -6.57 -0.77 14.83
C ASP A 124 -6.06 0.61 14.38
N TYR A 125 -6.37 0.94 13.11
CA TYR A 125 -6.01 2.23 12.51
C TYR A 125 -4.51 2.55 12.46
N TRP A 126 -3.63 1.55 12.58
CA TRP A 126 -2.23 1.74 12.25
C TRP A 126 -2.08 2.10 10.78
N LYS A 127 -0.90 2.51 10.39
CA LYS A 127 -0.60 3.02 9.05
C LYS A 127 0.47 2.16 8.37
N ASN A 128 0.35 2.08 7.06
CA ASN A 128 1.36 1.53 6.17
C ASN A 128 1.67 2.60 5.12
N SER A 129 2.86 3.18 5.15
CA SER A 129 3.20 4.29 4.26
C SER A 129 4.04 3.85 3.06
N GLU A 130 4.61 2.64 3.07
CA GLU A 130 5.44 2.20 1.97
C GLU A 130 5.41 0.68 1.78
N ILE A 131 5.56 0.25 0.52
CA ILE A 131 5.79 -1.14 0.13
C ILE A 131 6.93 -1.20 -0.89
N ARG A 132 7.92 -2.10 -0.69
CA ARG A 132 9.06 -2.27 -1.60
C ARG A 132 9.28 -3.73 -1.96
N ALA A 133 9.41 -4.00 -3.26
CA ALA A 133 9.64 -5.35 -3.75
C ALA A 133 11.06 -5.83 -3.40
N ILE A 134 11.16 -7.05 -2.85
CA ILE A 134 12.39 -7.82 -2.71
C ILE A 134 12.53 -8.79 -3.89
N ASP A 135 11.44 -9.43 -4.27
CA ASP A 135 11.33 -10.26 -5.48
C ASP A 135 9.91 -10.18 -6.06
N GLU A 136 9.53 -11.14 -6.90
CA GLU A 136 8.22 -11.15 -7.58
C GLU A 136 7.03 -11.37 -6.63
N ASN A 137 7.27 -11.86 -5.40
CA ASN A 137 6.22 -12.25 -4.46
C ASN A 137 6.44 -11.73 -3.03
N ARG A 138 7.67 -11.33 -2.69
CA ARG A 138 8.03 -10.85 -1.34
C ARG A 138 8.28 -9.36 -1.36
N PHE A 139 7.80 -8.69 -0.32
CA PHE A 139 7.87 -7.24 -0.21
C PHE A 139 8.21 -6.83 1.23
N LEU A 140 8.90 -5.73 1.39
CA LEU A 140 9.00 -5.04 2.66
C LEU A 140 7.85 -4.05 2.77
N VAL A 141 7.27 -3.98 3.96
CA VAL A 141 6.19 -3.06 4.30
C VAL A 141 6.57 -2.36 5.60
N ASN A 142 6.46 -1.03 5.63
CA ASN A 142 6.49 -0.33 6.90
C ASN A 142 5.11 -0.35 7.56
N GLU A 143 5.12 -0.35 8.88
CA GLU A 143 3.91 -0.29 9.69
C GLU A 143 4.18 0.52 10.95
N HIS A 144 3.37 1.51 11.24
CA HIS A 144 3.55 2.37 12.38
C HIS A 144 2.21 2.84 12.98
N ASN A 145 2.25 3.22 14.25
CA ASN A 145 1.11 3.82 14.96
C ASN A 145 1.23 5.35 15.15
N GLY A 146 2.23 5.95 14.51
CA GLY A 146 2.54 7.38 14.63
C GLY A 146 3.35 7.76 15.86
N THR A 147 3.52 6.86 16.84
CA THR A 147 4.19 7.19 18.12
C THR A 147 5.27 6.17 18.51
N THR A 148 4.85 5.02 19.03
CA THR A 148 5.74 4.05 19.71
C THR A 148 6.08 2.82 18.89
N VAL A 149 5.40 2.60 17.78
CA VAL A 149 5.64 1.46 16.90
C VAL A 149 6.06 1.94 15.53
N LYS A 150 7.23 1.49 15.09
CA LYS A 150 7.78 1.69 13.75
C LYS A 150 8.46 0.40 13.33
N HIS A 151 7.76 -0.41 12.56
CA HIS A 151 8.22 -1.74 12.18
C HIS A 151 8.39 -1.84 10.67
N VAL A 152 9.36 -2.63 10.22
CA VAL A 152 9.44 -3.13 8.86
C VAL A 152 9.19 -4.62 8.88
N TYR A 153 8.22 -5.05 8.09
CA TYR A 153 7.87 -6.46 7.92
C TYR A 153 8.23 -6.95 6.53
N LEU A 154 8.71 -8.16 6.45
CA LEU A 154 8.73 -8.93 5.22
C LEU A 154 7.39 -9.64 5.08
N ILE A 155 6.74 -9.46 3.93
CA ILE A 155 5.51 -10.16 3.56
C ILE A 155 5.72 -11.03 2.34
N ASP A 156 4.92 -12.09 2.21
CA ASP A 156 4.91 -12.98 1.05
C ASP A 156 3.47 -13.15 0.55
N LEU A 157 3.25 -12.88 -0.73
CA LEU A 157 1.93 -13.07 -1.36
C LEU A 157 1.61 -14.54 -1.63
N ARG A 158 2.62 -15.43 -1.62
CA ARG A 158 2.41 -16.86 -1.81
C ARG A 158 1.70 -17.45 -0.60
N GLY A 159 0.67 -18.24 -0.85
CA GLY A 159 -0.16 -18.82 0.21
C GLY A 159 -1.25 -17.88 0.74
N ALA A 160 -1.23 -16.60 0.39
CA ALA A 160 -2.34 -15.69 0.67
C ALA A 160 -3.50 -15.93 -0.30
N THR A 161 -4.71 -15.73 0.18
CA THR A 161 -5.92 -15.86 -0.64
C THR A 161 -6.09 -14.63 -1.53
N ASP A 162 -6.28 -14.86 -2.85
CA ASP A 162 -6.72 -13.81 -3.76
C ASP A 162 -8.19 -13.50 -3.47
N VAL A 163 -8.44 -12.30 -2.94
CA VAL A 163 -9.77 -11.81 -2.56
C VAL A 163 -10.38 -10.89 -3.61
N SER A 164 -9.94 -10.99 -4.85
CA SER A 164 -10.54 -10.25 -5.97
C SER A 164 -11.97 -10.71 -6.20
N ASP A 165 -12.88 -9.76 -6.40
CA ASP A 165 -14.23 -10.07 -6.87
C ASP A 165 -14.24 -10.15 -8.39
N LYS A 166 -14.62 -11.31 -8.93
CA LYS A 166 -14.71 -11.56 -10.38
C LYS A 166 -15.75 -10.67 -11.08
N ASN A 167 -16.73 -10.20 -10.34
CA ASN A 167 -17.80 -9.33 -10.86
C ASN A 167 -17.45 -7.84 -10.71
N ASP A 168 -16.33 -7.52 -10.07
CA ASP A 168 -15.92 -6.15 -9.74
C ASP A 168 -17.06 -5.34 -9.11
N GLY A 169 -17.74 -5.96 -8.14
CA GLY A 169 -18.81 -5.33 -7.36
C GLY A 169 -18.25 -4.22 -6.48
N ASP A 170 -19.10 -3.23 -6.21
CA ASP A 170 -18.71 -2.03 -5.45
C ASP A 170 -18.08 -2.35 -4.08
N ASN A 171 -18.66 -3.31 -3.37
CA ASN A 171 -18.16 -3.76 -2.06
C ASN A 171 -17.09 -4.86 -2.15
N GLY A 172 -16.70 -5.29 -3.35
CA GLY A 172 -15.75 -6.37 -3.58
C GLY A 172 -16.27 -7.75 -3.15
N LEU A 173 -15.34 -8.67 -2.85
CA LEU A 173 -15.69 -9.99 -2.38
C LEU A 173 -16.45 -9.93 -1.06
N LEU A 174 -17.53 -10.72 -0.95
CA LEU A 174 -18.33 -10.81 0.26
C LEU A 174 -18.12 -12.14 0.97
N VAL A 175 -18.01 -12.10 2.29
CA VAL A 175 -18.05 -13.25 3.20
C VAL A 175 -19.27 -13.09 4.09
N ASN A 176 -20.08 -14.14 4.24
CA ASN A 176 -21.33 -14.08 4.99
C ASN A 176 -22.28 -12.94 4.54
N ARG A 177 -22.27 -12.61 3.24
CA ARG A 177 -23.00 -11.48 2.62
C ARG A 177 -22.55 -10.10 3.11
N LYS A 178 -21.39 -9.99 3.71
CA LYS A 178 -20.79 -8.74 4.22
C LYS A 178 -19.47 -8.47 3.49
N PRO A 179 -19.11 -7.21 3.25
CA PRO A 179 -17.75 -6.84 2.85
C PRO A 179 -16.69 -7.40 3.81
N LEU A 180 -15.47 -7.59 3.31
CA LEU A 180 -14.40 -8.18 4.13
C LEU A 180 -14.09 -7.33 5.36
N GLU A 181 -14.21 -6.02 5.26
CA GLU A 181 -13.98 -5.05 6.33
C GLU A 181 -15.01 -5.14 7.49
N GLN A 182 -16.12 -5.86 7.28
CA GLN A 182 -17.13 -6.15 8.30
C GLN A 182 -16.97 -7.52 8.97
N ASN A 183 -16.01 -8.33 8.54
CA ASN A 183 -15.76 -9.65 9.11
C ASN A 183 -14.55 -9.61 10.05
N SER A 184 -14.62 -10.33 11.15
CA SER A 184 -13.44 -10.55 12.01
C SER A 184 -12.41 -11.43 11.30
N TRP A 185 -11.18 -11.45 11.80
CA TRP A 185 -10.14 -12.32 11.23
C TRP A 185 -10.50 -13.80 11.36
N GLU A 186 -11.18 -14.19 12.44
CA GLU A 186 -11.66 -15.56 12.68
C GLU A 186 -12.77 -15.94 11.67
N GLU A 187 -13.69 -15.02 11.34
CA GLU A 187 -14.72 -15.24 10.32
C GLU A 187 -14.10 -15.38 8.93
N LEU A 188 -13.08 -14.58 8.60
CA LEU A 188 -12.35 -14.69 7.35
C LEU A 188 -11.59 -16.00 7.24
N GLU A 189 -10.88 -16.40 8.30
CA GLU A 189 -10.16 -17.68 8.35
C GLU A 189 -11.10 -18.87 8.22
N ALA A 190 -12.25 -18.85 8.88
CA ALA A 190 -13.29 -19.87 8.75
C ALA A 190 -13.86 -19.96 7.33
N ALA A 191 -13.81 -18.88 6.56
CA ALA A 191 -14.17 -18.82 5.14
C ALA A 191 -13.01 -19.21 4.19
N GLY A 192 -11.85 -19.62 4.72
CA GLY A 192 -10.66 -20.00 3.96
C GLY A 192 -9.88 -18.80 3.38
N ILE A 193 -10.08 -17.62 3.95
CA ILE A 193 -9.35 -16.40 3.54
C ILE A 193 -8.17 -16.21 4.48
N HIS A 194 -6.98 -16.35 3.92
CA HIS A 194 -5.72 -16.18 4.63
C HIS A 194 -5.02 -14.89 4.18
N PRO A 195 -4.62 -14.00 5.11
CA PRO A 195 -3.82 -12.84 4.80
C PRO A 195 -2.41 -13.23 4.31
N VAL A 196 -1.65 -12.28 3.82
CA VAL A 196 -0.22 -12.46 3.52
C VAL A 196 0.52 -12.87 4.80
N SER A 197 1.54 -13.73 4.64
CA SER A 197 2.46 -14.01 5.74
C SER A 197 3.25 -12.74 6.10
N LYS A 198 3.59 -12.58 7.38
CA LYS A 198 4.18 -11.36 7.93
C LYS A 198 5.27 -11.72 8.94
N THR A 199 6.51 -11.31 8.68
CA THR A 199 7.66 -11.55 9.55
C THR A 199 8.34 -10.22 9.86
N LEU A 200 8.56 -9.92 11.15
CA LEU A 200 9.26 -8.71 11.57
C LEU A 200 10.73 -8.77 11.13
N VAL A 201 11.17 -7.77 10.37
CA VAL A 201 12.58 -7.60 9.94
C VAL A 201 13.33 -6.68 10.87
N VAL A 202 12.72 -5.55 11.23
CA VAL A 202 13.33 -4.58 12.14
C VAL A 202 12.26 -3.79 12.91
N ASP A 203 12.49 -3.63 14.21
CA ASP A 203 11.84 -2.60 15.04
C ASP A 203 12.73 -1.34 14.96
N VAL A 204 12.31 -0.42 14.09
CA VAL A 204 13.11 0.77 13.74
C VAL A 204 13.37 1.63 14.97
N GLN A 205 12.36 1.80 15.81
CA GLN A 205 12.48 2.62 17.00
C GLN A 205 13.46 2.05 18.03
N LYS A 206 13.45 0.73 18.23
CA LYS A 206 14.32 0.08 19.23
C LYS A 206 15.73 -0.20 18.71
N GLN A 207 15.87 -0.47 17.42
CA GLN A 207 17.13 -0.98 16.85
C GLN A 207 17.93 0.07 16.08
N MET A 208 17.32 1.23 15.76
CA MET A 208 17.95 2.24 14.91
C MET A 208 17.94 3.63 15.54
N ASP A 209 17.40 3.77 16.75
CA ASP A 209 17.28 5.07 17.45
C ASP A 209 16.63 6.15 16.56
N PHE A 210 15.56 5.80 15.88
CA PHE A 210 14.86 6.65 14.93
C PHE A 210 13.84 7.52 15.68
N PRO A 211 14.14 8.81 15.96
CA PRO A 211 13.34 9.64 16.85
C PRO A 211 12.10 10.22 16.17
N HIS A 212 12.06 10.23 14.83
CA HIS A 212 11.07 10.96 14.07
C HIS A 212 9.70 10.28 14.14
N GLU A 213 8.64 11.10 14.16
CA GLU A 213 7.26 10.61 14.23
C GLU A 213 6.88 9.89 12.96
N LYS A 214 7.14 10.52 11.81
CA LYS A 214 6.78 9.99 10.50
C LYS A 214 7.86 9.05 9.98
N PHE A 215 7.42 7.87 9.59
CA PHE A 215 8.22 6.84 8.95
C PHE A 215 7.57 6.54 7.60
N GLU A 216 7.95 7.26 6.55
CA GLU A 216 7.20 7.27 5.31
C GLU A 216 7.88 6.47 4.19
N GLY A 217 9.14 6.71 3.90
CA GLY A 217 9.80 6.12 2.74
C GLY A 217 10.78 5.01 3.07
N MET A 218 10.88 4.04 2.14
CA MET A 218 11.88 2.98 2.16
C MET A 218 12.50 2.78 0.78
N TRP A 219 13.79 2.47 0.74
CA TRP A 219 14.46 2.01 -0.45
C TRP A 219 15.37 0.82 -0.15
N VAL A 220 15.36 -0.17 -1.05
CA VAL A 220 16.16 -1.39 -0.93
C VAL A 220 17.28 -1.34 -1.93
N ALA A 221 18.52 -1.37 -1.44
CA ALA A 221 19.74 -1.34 -2.23
C ALA A 221 20.52 -2.67 -2.14
N ASP A 222 21.64 -2.74 -2.89
CA ASP A 222 22.61 -3.83 -2.83
C ASP A 222 21.98 -5.22 -3.04
N ASN A 223 21.09 -5.34 -4.02
CA ASN A 223 20.39 -6.59 -4.33
C ASN A 223 19.62 -7.17 -3.11
N GLY A 224 18.95 -6.31 -2.37
CA GLY A 224 18.14 -6.71 -1.23
C GLY A 224 18.87 -6.76 0.10
N LYS A 225 20.12 -6.28 0.17
CA LYS A 225 20.93 -6.38 1.40
C LYS A 225 20.90 -5.15 2.30
N THR A 226 20.56 -3.98 1.75
CA THR A 226 20.54 -2.73 2.50
C THR A 226 19.18 -2.07 2.40
N LEU A 227 18.59 -1.76 3.54
CA LEU A 227 17.36 -0.98 3.65
C LEU A 227 17.71 0.44 4.05
N TRP A 228 17.27 1.40 3.26
CA TRP A 228 17.26 2.81 3.56
C TRP A 228 15.88 3.23 4.03
N ILE A 229 15.83 4.05 5.07
CA ILE A 229 14.60 4.56 5.67
C ILE A 229 14.68 6.08 5.66
N ILE A 230 13.57 6.73 5.34
CA ILE A 230 13.45 8.18 5.33
C ILE A 230 12.18 8.60 6.08
N ASN A 231 12.26 9.69 6.82
CA ASN A 231 11.10 10.36 7.41
C ASN A 231 10.56 11.44 6.46
N ASP A 232 9.32 11.81 6.67
CA ASP A 232 8.75 13.07 6.18
C ASP A 232 8.79 14.10 7.31
N ASP A 233 9.27 15.32 7.04
CA ASP A 233 9.39 16.43 7.99
C ASP A 233 8.32 17.52 7.78
N ASP A 234 7.29 17.24 6.96
CA ASP A 234 6.23 18.19 6.61
C ASP A 234 6.79 19.57 6.18
N PHE A 235 7.80 19.57 5.31
CA PHE A 235 8.51 20.79 4.86
C PHE A 235 9.19 21.56 5.99
N GLY A 236 9.63 20.89 7.05
CA GLY A 236 10.27 21.50 8.20
C GLY A 236 9.28 22.11 9.19
N ILE A 237 7.99 21.77 9.10
CA ILE A 237 6.96 22.19 10.06
C ILE A 237 7.04 21.35 11.33
N ASP A 238 7.37 20.07 11.22
CA ASP A 238 7.72 19.23 12.35
C ASP A 238 9.09 19.67 12.87
N SER A 239 9.12 20.22 14.07
CA SER A 239 10.24 20.89 14.71
C SER A 239 11.43 19.99 15.07
N GLN A 240 11.54 18.84 14.45
CA GLN A 240 12.65 17.93 14.64
C GLN A 240 13.52 17.94 13.38
N ASP A 241 14.58 18.73 13.51
CA ASP A 241 15.61 18.90 12.51
C ASP A 241 16.07 17.55 11.93
N ASP A 242 16.28 17.58 10.64
CA ASP A 242 17.10 16.69 9.82
C ASP A 242 16.43 15.41 9.29
N LYS A 243 16.43 15.39 7.97
CA LYS A 243 16.25 14.22 7.10
C LYS A 243 17.12 13.08 7.57
N TYR A 244 16.50 12.12 8.25
CA TYR A 244 17.22 10.95 8.73
C TYR A 244 17.20 9.85 7.65
N ILE A 245 18.34 9.57 7.07
CA ILE A 245 18.53 8.42 6.18
C ILE A 245 19.37 7.41 6.95
N VAL A 246 18.77 6.29 7.32
CA VAL A 246 19.50 5.25 8.06
C VAL A 246 19.65 4.00 7.21
N PRO A 247 20.88 3.64 6.81
CA PRO A 247 21.13 2.38 6.14
C PRO A 247 21.12 1.22 7.16
N LYS A 248 20.39 0.16 6.85
CA LYS A 248 20.45 -1.08 7.59
C LYS A 248 20.68 -2.27 6.67
N ARG A 249 21.63 -3.11 7.03
CA ARG A 249 21.84 -4.39 6.33
C ARG A 249 20.69 -5.34 6.68
N LEU A 250 20.04 -5.86 5.65
CA LEU A 250 18.99 -6.87 5.79
C LEU A 250 19.64 -8.24 6.12
N PRO A 251 18.98 -9.09 6.92
CA PRO A 251 19.41 -10.46 7.12
C PRO A 251 19.38 -11.25 5.80
N ASP A 252 20.26 -12.23 5.69
CA ASP A 252 20.39 -13.11 4.51
C ASP A 252 19.14 -13.97 4.30
#